data_b0dff143cfab380a260ed9809b0760c5
#
_entry.id   b0dff143cfab380a260ed9809b0760c5
#
_cell.length_a   1.000
_cell.length_b   1.000
_cell.length_c   1.000
_cell.angle_alpha   90.00
_cell.angle_beta   90.00
_cell.angle_gamma   90.00
#
_symmetry.space_group_name_H-M   'P 1'
#
loop_
_entity.id
_entity.type
_entity.pdbx_description
1 polymer ?
#
loop_
_entity_poly.entity_id
_entity_poly.type
_entity_poly.pdbx_seq_one_letter_code
_entity_poly.pdbx_strand_id
1 'polypeptide(L)'
;MFKPDNPTSQGNPVKEFKLDSKKYFGGWKTTLDGMKKLAEKKRLIKVGSGIWYVRFFEDFPVYPLTNLWSDTGSSFQAKLYVVQTVTEIVKRCILMTTDPGDIVLDPTCGSGTSAYVAEQWGRRWITIDTSRVALALARTRLMAAKYPYYKLKDEKFVSAGFEYEIVPHVTLKSLANDEEPEQEILYDQPHEVKNVVRVAGPFTVESLSPHRVSDAQEMISSERFTETIVANLLKAGIQTGRKGGRVEFVNLDILPSGPEIQAIGEYKTDHTFKKAAVAIGPEFGSVDDDFIRNAATVAKKFADLLVVAATSFDASAFSEPSQVNGLQVMKVKINPDLSMGDLLKKTGSGNLFLAFGEPDVKVKKTKDGIIVEIAGIDVYDPVKSEIRSSGSGDTEHEIAAWFIDTNYNGEAFFVTHAYFLGADKPYEKLKKALKADINEIVWNELYSTISRPFPKPKTGKIAVKVINHYGDEVMKIIEIK
;
A
#
# COMPACT_ATOMS: atom_id res chain seq x y z
N MET A 1 34.43 13.76 22.36
CA MET A 1 33.74 13.23 23.57
C MET A 1 34.34 11.87 23.89
N PHE A 2 34.50 11.49 25.16
CA PHE A 2 35.04 10.17 25.54
C PHE A 2 34.28 9.59 26.72
N LYS A 3 34.34 8.26 26.86
CA LYS A 3 33.79 7.49 27.97
C LYS A 3 34.95 6.78 28.68
N PRO A 4 35.10 6.92 30.03
CA PRO A 4 36.03 6.08 30.77
C PRO A 4 35.48 4.66 30.87
N ASP A 5 36.32 3.68 30.58
CA ASP A 5 36.01 2.25 30.70
C ASP A 5 37.01 1.55 31.60
N ASN A 6 36.58 0.45 32.25
CA ASN A 6 37.44 -0.26 33.19
C ASN A 6 38.45 -1.13 32.40
N PRO A 7 39.77 -0.89 32.58
CA PRO A 7 40.84 -1.67 31.94
C PRO A 7 41.15 -3.01 32.64
N THR A 8 40.44 -3.35 33.73
CA THR A 8 40.64 -4.58 34.49
C THR A 8 39.51 -5.57 34.23
N SER A 9 39.81 -6.88 34.40
CA SER A 9 38.86 -8.00 34.33
C SER A 9 38.97 -8.87 35.56
N GLN A 10 37.84 -9.36 36.02
CA GLN A 10 37.82 -10.39 37.07
C GLN A 10 38.48 -11.69 36.55
N GLY A 11 39.28 -12.33 37.40
CA GLY A 11 39.99 -13.56 37.06
C GLY A 11 41.40 -13.37 36.51
N ASN A 12 41.76 -12.17 36.06
CA ASN A 12 43.12 -11.89 35.62
C ASN A 12 44.05 -11.68 36.83
N PRO A 13 45.31 -12.18 36.79
CA PRO A 13 46.27 -11.99 37.88
C PRO A 13 46.57 -10.52 38.09
N VAL A 14 46.56 -10.10 39.35
CA VAL A 14 46.88 -8.73 39.74
C VAL A 14 48.34 -8.43 39.46
N LYS A 15 48.61 -7.39 38.66
CA LYS A 15 49.97 -6.95 38.30
C LYS A 15 50.16 -5.47 38.58
N GLU A 16 51.37 -5.09 39.00
CA GLU A 16 51.74 -3.68 39.17
C GLU A 16 51.93 -3.00 37.77
N PHE A 17 51.34 -1.82 37.60
CA PHE A 17 51.59 -0.93 36.49
C PHE A 17 51.89 0.48 36.97
N LYS A 18 52.89 1.13 36.40
CA LYS A 18 53.29 2.52 36.77
C LYS A 18 52.80 3.48 35.71
N LEU A 19 52.04 4.51 36.12
CA LEU A 19 51.62 5.63 35.27
C LEU A 19 52.00 6.95 36.00
N ASP A 20 52.75 7.82 35.32
CA ASP A 20 53.23 9.10 35.90
C ASP A 20 53.83 8.91 37.32
N SER A 21 54.79 8.02 37.50
CA SER A 21 55.49 7.72 38.73
C SER A 21 54.66 7.11 39.84
N LYS A 22 53.34 6.91 39.67
CA LYS A 22 52.46 6.31 40.65
C LYS A 22 52.22 4.84 40.30
N LYS A 23 52.20 3.98 41.32
CA LYS A 23 51.91 2.54 41.18
C LYS A 23 50.43 2.24 41.29
N TYR A 24 49.94 1.40 40.38
CA TYR A 24 48.56 0.92 40.34
C TYR A 24 48.59 -0.63 40.24
N PHE A 25 47.65 -1.26 40.89
CA PHE A 25 47.53 -2.73 40.94
C PHE A 25 46.17 -3.14 40.36
N GLY A 26 46.19 -4.09 39.42
CA GLY A 26 44.94 -4.54 38.76
C GLY A 26 45.13 -5.81 37.94
N GLY A 27 44.04 -6.53 37.73
CA GLY A 27 43.97 -7.62 36.76
C GLY A 27 43.72 -7.08 35.37
N TRP A 28 44.73 -6.55 34.71
CA TRP A 28 44.61 -5.82 33.46
C TRP A 28 44.04 -6.69 32.33
N LYS A 29 43.19 -6.14 31.48
CA LYS A 29 42.64 -6.75 30.26
C LYS A 29 43.68 -6.97 29.15
N THR A 30 44.89 -6.45 29.33
CA THR A 30 46.00 -6.63 28.41
C THR A 30 47.32 -6.85 29.16
N THR A 31 48.42 -7.10 28.47
CA THR A 31 49.76 -7.27 29.03
C THR A 31 50.29 -5.94 29.59
N LEU A 32 51.35 -6.00 30.43
CA LEU A 32 51.99 -4.79 30.94
C LEU A 32 52.58 -3.95 29.81
N ASP A 33 53.02 -4.58 28.74
CA ASP A 33 53.51 -3.91 27.54
C ASP A 33 52.38 -3.24 26.79
N GLY A 34 51.24 -3.91 26.65
CA GLY A 34 50.02 -3.29 26.13
C GLY A 34 49.54 -2.10 26.96
N MET A 35 49.67 -2.15 28.30
CA MET A 35 49.36 -1.00 29.16
C MET A 35 50.30 0.18 28.91
N LYS A 36 51.60 -0.05 28.63
CA LYS A 36 52.55 1.00 28.25
C LYS A 36 52.12 1.67 26.93
N LYS A 37 51.81 0.87 25.92
CA LYS A 37 51.32 1.38 24.61
C LYS A 37 50.05 2.20 24.75
N LEU A 38 49.09 1.76 25.59
CA LEU A 38 47.90 2.58 25.89
C LEU A 38 48.25 3.91 26.55
N ALA A 39 49.25 3.94 27.46
CA ALA A 39 49.72 5.16 28.09
C ALA A 39 50.38 6.10 27.05
N GLU A 40 51.24 5.58 26.20
CA GLU A 40 51.91 6.32 25.10
C GLU A 40 50.89 6.93 24.11
N LYS A 41 49.85 6.17 23.80
CA LYS A 41 48.71 6.62 22.97
C LYS A 41 47.73 7.53 23.69
N LYS A 42 48.02 7.93 24.96
CA LYS A 42 47.17 8.79 25.81
C LYS A 42 45.77 8.21 26.01
N ARG A 43 45.68 6.88 26.08
CA ARG A 43 44.43 6.15 26.27
C ARG A 43 44.17 5.78 27.72
N LEU A 44 45.00 6.22 28.67
CA LEU A 44 44.80 5.97 30.11
C LEU A 44 44.66 7.32 30.83
N ILE A 45 43.67 7.38 31.71
CA ILE A 45 43.42 8.55 32.58
C ILE A 45 43.29 8.09 34.05
N LYS A 46 43.58 9.04 34.93
CA LYS A 46 43.39 8.85 36.38
C LYS A 46 41.95 9.28 36.74
N VAL A 47 41.23 8.38 37.42
CA VAL A 47 39.93 8.71 37.98
C VAL A 47 39.91 8.21 39.40
N GLY A 48 39.87 9.09 40.39
CA GLY A 48 40.00 8.78 41.79
C GLY A 48 41.34 8.10 42.10
N SER A 49 41.32 6.92 42.71
CA SER A 49 42.49 6.11 43.03
C SER A 49 42.91 5.13 41.92
N GLY A 50 42.18 5.03 40.85
CA GLY A 50 42.37 4.05 39.78
C GLY A 50 42.80 4.65 38.45
N ILE A 51 43.12 3.73 37.52
CA ILE A 51 43.35 4.03 36.11
C ILE A 51 42.15 3.57 35.29
N TRP A 52 41.72 4.39 34.33
CA TRP A 52 40.65 4.08 33.44
C TRP A 52 41.11 4.20 31.97
N TYR A 53 40.57 3.34 31.12
CA TYR A 53 40.77 3.38 29.66
C TYR A 53 39.88 4.43 29.04
N VAL A 54 40.45 5.26 28.15
CA VAL A 54 39.73 6.29 27.41
C VAL A 54 39.23 5.68 26.10
N ARG A 55 37.91 5.57 25.98
CA ARG A 55 37.24 5.23 24.73
C ARG A 55 36.68 6.49 24.11
N PHE A 56 37.18 6.88 22.94
CA PHE A 56 36.64 7.98 22.19
C PHE A 56 35.38 7.54 21.41
N PHE A 57 34.54 8.51 21.06
CA PHE A 57 33.34 8.23 20.25
C PHE A 57 33.75 7.71 18.85
N GLU A 58 34.81 8.26 18.28
CA GLU A 58 35.34 7.89 16.98
C GLU A 58 35.95 6.48 16.91
N ASP A 59 36.24 5.88 18.06
CA ASP A 59 36.76 4.49 18.12
C ASP A 59 35.73 3.46 17.62
N PHE A 60 34.46 3.74 17.86
CA PHE A 60 33.32 2.99 17.34
C PHE A 60 32.08 3.86 17.45
N PRO A 61 31.74 4.62 16.40
CA PRO A 61 30.68 5.60 16.43
C PRO A 61 29.28 4.99 16.28
N VAL A 62 29.03 3.91 17.04
CA VAL A 62 27.82 3.12 17.00
C VAL A 62 27.20 2.99 18.38
N TYR A 63 25.89 3.05 18.45
CA TYR A 63 25.14 2.79 19.67
C TYR A 63 24.58 1.35 19.60
N PRO A 64 25.00 0.43 20.49
CA PRO A 64 24.52 -0.94 20.46
C PRO A 64 23.03 -0.99 20.81
N LEU A 65 22.24 -1.71 20.01
CA LEU A 65 20.87 -2.01 20.32
C LEU A 65 20.82 -3.04 21.46
N THR A 66 20.05 -2.74 22.49
CA THR A 66 19.78 -3.64 23.62
C THR A 66 18.39 -4.27 23.46
N ASN A 67 18.01 -5.14 24.37
CA ASN A 67 16.67 -5.74 24.41
C ASN A 67 15.56 -4.77 24.87
N LEU A 68 15.91 -3.56 25.34
CA LEU A 68 14.99 -2.52 25.74
C LEU A 68 15.16 -1.29 24.83
N TRP A 69 14.13 -0.97 24.06
CA TRP A 69 14.12 0.17 23.13
C TRP A 69 13.29 1.33 23.69
N SER A 70 13.92 2.20 24.45
CA SER A 70 13.27 3.35 25.07
C SER A 70 13.12 4.57 24.12
N ASP A 71 13.77 4.54 22.98
CA ASP A 71 13.82 5.60 21.98
C ASP A 71 12.73 5.49 20.90
N THR A 72 11.86 4.47 21.00
CA THR A 72 10.79 4.18 20.01
C THR A 72 9.43 4.75 20.41
N GLY A 73 9.39 5.83 21.20
CA GLY A 73 8.15 6.48 21.63
C GLY A 73 7.30 7.03 20.46
N SER A 74 5.99 6.82 20.52
CA SER A 74 5.03 7.16 19.46
C SER A 74 4.75 8.65 19.26
N SER A 75 5.40 9.56 20.00
CA SER A 75 5.04 10.96 20.09
C SER A 75 5.30 11.80 18.84
N PHE A 76 6.07 11.31 17.88
CA PHE A 76 6.54 12.10 16.75
C PHE A 76 6.05 11.63 15.36
N GLN A 77 5.24 10.59 15.28
CA GLN A 77 4.70 10.14 13.99
C GLN A 77 3.21 10.46 13.86
N ALA A 78 2.83 11.03 12.71
CA ALA A 78 1.43 11.20 12.37
C ALA A 78 0.74 9.83 12.29
N LYS A 79 -0.22 9.58 13.17
CA LYS A 79 -1.01 8.35 13.16
C LYS A 79 -1.99 8.39 11.99
N LEU A 80 -1.83 7.47 11.05
CA LEU A 80 -2.74 7.27 9.92
C LEU A 80 -3.85 6.27 10.25
N TYR A 81 -3.65 5.45 11.29
CA TYR A 81 -4.55 4.39 11.71
C TYR A 81 -4.61 4.31 13.24
N VAL A 82 -5.73 3.80 13.79
CA VAL A 82 -6.00 3.76 15.24
C VAL A 82 -4.91 3.01 16.00
N VAL A 83 -4.42 1.89 15.45
CA VAL A 83 -3.34 1.07 16.02
C VAL A 83 -2.22 1.00 14.98
N GLN A 84 -1.31 1.96 15.04
CA GLN A 84 -0.16 2.00 14.14
C GLN A 84 1.13 1.77 14.91
N THR A 85 1.88 0.74 14.53
CA THR A 85 3.22 0.50 15.04
C THR A 85 4.20 1.51 14.47
N VAL A 86 5.12 1.98 15.32
CA VAL A 86 6.19 2.92 14.92
C VAL A 86 7.11 2.24 13.90
N THR A 87 7.40 2.94 12.80
CA THR A 87 8.23 2.39 11.70
C THR A 87 9.61 1.96 12.16
N GLU A 88 10.21 2.65 13.15
CA GLU A 88 11.53 2.31 13.68
C GLU A 88 11.57 0.92 14.33
N ILE A 89 10.52 0.52 15.04
CA ILE A 89 10.42 -0.83 15.63
C ILE A 89 10.43 -1.89 14.52
N VAL A 90 9.57 -1.70 13.51
CA VAL A 90 9.46 -2.62 12.38
C VAL A 90 10.76 -2.67 11.59
N LYS A 91 11.41 -1.52 11.36
CA LYS A 91 12.72 -1.43 10.71
C LYS A 91 13.76 -2.29 11.43
N ARG A 92 13.89 -2.14 12.74
CA ARG A 92 14.84 -2.93 13.54
C ARG A 92 14.57 -4.42 13.43
N CYS A 93 13.31 -4.83 13.56
CA CYS A 93 12.94 -6.24 13.39
C CYS A 93 13.34 -6.77 12.01
N ILE A 94 13.00 -6.06 10.93
CA ILE A 94 13.29 -6.48 9.57
C ILE A 94 14.80 -6.54 9.32
N LEU A 95 15.56 -5.53 9.73
CA LEU A 95 17.02 -5.51 9.52
C LEU A 95 17.77 -6.59 10.30
N MET A 96 17.28 -6.98 11.48
CA MET A 96 17.89 -8.04 12.29
C MET A 96 17.60 -9.46 11.80
N THR A 97 16.55 -9.65 11.00
CA THR A 97 16.04 -11.00 10.69
C THR A 97 15.99 -11.33 9.22
N THR A 98 16.23 -10.37 8.33
CA THR A 98 16.14 -10.56 6.88
C THR A 98 17.26 -9.83 6.15
N ASP A 99 17.52 -10.28 4.92
CA ASP A 99 18.42 -9.64 3.96
C ASP A 99 17.64 -8.96 2.81
N PRO A 100 18.25 -8.01 2.06
CA PRO A 100 17.65 -7.46 0.86
C PRO A 100 17.22 -8.56 -0.13
N GLY A 101 15.99 -8.46 -0.66
CA GLY A 101 15.40 -9.47 -1.53
C GLY A 101 14.59 -10.55 -0.81
N ASP A 102 14.71 -10.70 0.51
CA ASP A 102 13.91 -11.62 1.29
C ASP A 102 12.42 -11.22 1.34
N ILE A 103 11.56 -12.15 1.76
CA ILE A 103 10.12 -11.92 1.89
C ILE A 103 9.76 -11.65 3.35
N VAL A 104 9.04 -10.55 3.56
CA VAL A 104 8.42 -10.21 4.84
C VAL A 104 6.92 -10.51 4.75
N LEU A 105 6.42 -11.34 5.65
CA LEU A 105 5.00 -11.67 5.77
C LEU A 105 4.40 -10.97 6.99
N ASP A 106 3.30 -10.21 6.77
CA ASP A 106 2.51 -9.61 7.84
C ASP A 106 1.03 -10.00 7.67
N PRO A 107 0.52 -10.94 8.48
CA PRO A 107 -0.87 -11.40 8.39
C PRO A 107 -1.89 -10.45 9.02
N THR A 108 -1.43 -9.32 9.58
CA THR A 108 -2.27 -8.30 10.25
C THR A 108 -1.84 -6.89 9.85
N CYS A 109 -1.89 -6.65 8.56
CA CYS A 109 -1.31 -5.51 7.86
C CYS A 109 -1.62 -4.13 8.47
N GLY A 110 -2.84 -3.91 8.98
CA GLY A 110 -3.26 -2.61 9.48
C GLY A 110 -3.02 -1.50 8.44
N SER A 111 -2.28 -0.46 8.81
CA SER A 111 -1.90 0.63 7.91
C SER A 111 -0.72 0.32 6.97
N GLY A 112 -0.29 -0.93 6.88
CA GLY A 112 0.79 -1.37 5.99
C GLY A 112 2.19 -0.96 6.43
N THR A 113 2.45 -0.84 7.74
CA THR A 113 3.77 -0.40 8.23
C THR A 113 4.87 -1.39 7.85
N SER A 114 4.60 -2.70 7.96
CA SER A 114 5.57 -3.74 7.59
C SER A 114 5.90 -3.71 6.10
N ALA A 115 4.88 -3.58 5.23
CA ALA A 115 5.08 -3.44 3.79
C ALA A 115 5.87 -2.17 3.44
N TYR A 116 5.52 -1.04 4.07
CA TYR A 116 6.22 0.22 3.88
C TYR A 116 7.71 0.12 4.22
N VAL A 117 8.04 -0.46 5.37
CA VAL A 117 9.44 -0.62 5.80
C VAL A 117 10.16 -1.66 4.94
N ALA A 118 9.53 -2.79 4.63
CA ALA A 118 10.11 -3.81 3.75
C ALA A 118 10.43 -3.23 2.37
N GLU A 119 9.50 -2.48 1.77
CA GLU A 119 9.72 -1.77 0.51
C GLU A 119 10.90 -0.79 0.61
N GLN A 120 10.95 0.01 1.68
CA GLN A 120 12.05 0.97 1.90
C GLN A 120 13.42 0.29 1.90
N TRP A 121 13.52 -0.89 2.51
CA TRP A 121 14.76 -1.61 2.72
C TRP A 121 15.02 -2.73 1.70
N GLY A 122 14.31 -2.73 0.57
CA GLY A 122 14.55 -3.65 -0.54
C GLY A 122 14.14 -5.11 -0.26
N ARG A 123 13.20 -5.31 0.68
CA ARG A 123 12.57 -6.62 0.92
C ARG A 123 11.31 -6.71 0.10
N ARG A 124 10.98 -7.92 -0.34
CA ARG A 124 9.64 -8.23 -0.87
C ARG A 124 8.68 -8.40 0.29
N TRP A 125 7.41 -8.18 0.05
CA TRP A 125 6.44 -8.25 1.14
C TRP A 125 5.10 -8.85 0.69
N ILE A 126 4.47 -9.55 1.62
CA ILE A 126 3.10 -10.04 1.52
C ILE A 126 2.40 -9.59 2.79
N THR A 127 1.32 -8.83 2.67
CA THR A 127 0.54 -8.36 3.80
C THR A 127 -0.92 -8.73 3.63
N ILE A 128 -1.56 -9.12 4.72
CA ILE A 128 -2.94 -9.61 4.75
C ILE A 128 -3.70 -8.83 5.80
N ASP A 129 -4.96 -8.53 5.54
CA ASP A 129 -5.88 -7.99 6.55
C ASP A 129 -7.31 -8.37 6.19
N THR A 130 -8.13 -8.56 7.20
CA THR A 130 -9.58 -8.76 7.03
C THR A 130 -10.31 -7.45 6.83
N SER A 131 -9.73 -6.33 7.29
CA SER A 131 -10.29 -4.99 7.16
C SER A 131 -9.97 -4.38 5.80
N ARG A 132 -10.96 -4.17 4.97
CA ARG A 132 -10.81 -3.48 3.68
C ARG A 132 -10.38 -2.02 3.84
N VAL A 133 -10.76 -1.37 4.94
CA VAL A 133 -10.29 -0.01 5.27
C VAL A 133 -8.79 -0.02 5.52
N ALA A 134 -8.28 -0.99 6.28
CA ALA A 134 -6.85 -1.16 6.50
C ALA A 134 -6.11 -1.36 5.18
N LEU A 135 -6.59 -2.27 4.32
CA LEU A 135 -5.99 -2.52 2.99
C LEU A 135 -6.04 -1.29 2.08
N ALA A 136 -7.13 -0.52 2.08
CA ALA A 136 -7.22 0.73 1.30
C ALA A 136 -6.22 1.79 1.79
N LEU A 137 -6.05 1.91 3.12
CA LEU A 137 -5.06 2.81 3.72
C LEU A 137 -3.63 2.35 3.41
N ALA A 138 -3.34 1.05 3.54
CA ALA A 138 -2.04 0.48 3.24
C ALA A 138 -1.67 0.69 1.76
N ARG A 139 -2.60 0.39 0.84
CA ARG A 139 -2.44 0.65 -0.59
C ARG A 139 -2.12 2.12 -0.88
N THR A 140 -2.95 3.03 -0.36
CA THR A 140 -2.76 4.46 -0.52
C THR A 140 -1.41 4.94 0.01
N ARG A 141 -1.01 4.44 1.18
CA ARG A 141 0.28 4.76 1.80
C ARG A 141 1.45 4.30 0.93
N LEU A 142 1.43 3.05 0.46
CA LEU A 142 2.49 2.48 -0.38
C LEU A 142 2.60 3.20 -1.72
N MET A 143 1.48 3.46 -2.38
CA MET A 143 1.45 4.16 -3.67
C MET A 143 1.86 5.63 -3.57
N ALA A 144 1.56 6.29 -2.43
CA ALA A 144 1.90 7.69 -2.21
C ALA A 144 3.29 7.89 -1.59
N ALA A 145 3.98 6.82 -1.24
CA ALA A 145 5.27 6.89 -0.57
C ALA A 145 6.41 7.22 -1.54
N LYS A 146 7.32 8.05 -1.05
CA LYS A 146 8.63 8.29 -1.64
C LYS A 146 9.67 7.60 -0.78
N TYR A 147 10.50 6.79 -1.38
CA TYR A 147 11.53 6.03 -0.69
C TYR A 147 12.93 6.54 -1.08
N PRO A 148 13.92 6.44 -0.18
CA PRO A 148 15.31 6.67 -0.54
C PRO A 148 15.76 5.62 -1.57
N TYR A 149 16.66 6.02 -2.46
CA TYR A 149 17.31 5.11 -3.39
C TYR A 149 18.67 4.74 -2.84
N TYR A 150 18.80 3.49 -2.38
CA TYR A 150 20.06 2.99 -1.85
C TYR A 150 20.92 2.40 -2.96
N LYS A 151 22.22 2.66 -2.90
CA LYS A 151 23.20 2.15 -3.87
C LYS A 151 23.31 0.64 -3.71
N LEU A 152 23.08 -0.10 -4.80
CA LEU A 152 23.17 -1.54 -4.83
C LEU A 152 24.64 -1.99 -4.97
N LYS A 153 25.01 -3.13 -4.39
CA LYS A 153 26.29 -3.82 -4.66
C LYS A 153 26.35 -4.35 -6.09
N ASP A 154 25.20 -4.80 -6.61
CA ASP A 154 25.02 -5.20 -7.99
C ASP A 154 23.78 -4.47 -8.52
N GLU A 155 23.95 -3.65 -9.56
CA GLU A 155 22.85 -2.85 -10.14
C GLU A 155 21.68 -3.68 -10.67
N LYS A 156 21.87 -4.99 -10.89
CA LYS A 156 20.83 -5.88 -11.43
C LYS A 156 20.02 -6.59 -10.36
N PHE A 157 20.57 -6.78 -9.16
CA PHE A 157 19.96 -7.65 -8.17
C PHE A 157 19.93 -7.01 -6.78
N VAL A 158 18.74 -6.68 -6.30
CA VAL A 158 18.52 -6.18 -4.93
C VAL A 158 19.00 -7.20 -3.88
N SER A 159 18.88 -8.49 -4.18
CA SER A 159 19.36 -9.58 -3.31
C SER A 159 20.88 -9.61 -3.11
N ALA A 160 21.65 -8.93 -3.94
CA ALA A 160 23.08 -8.75 -3.70
C ALA A 160 23.37 -7.80 -2.51
N GLY A 161 22.38 -7.06 -2.06
CA GLY A 161 22.47 -6.10 -0.97
C GLY A 161 22.84 -4.71 -1.41
N PHE A 162 22.96 -3.83 -0.42
CA PHE A 162 23.36 -2.43 -0.62
C PHE A 162 24.84 -2.21 -0.31
N GLU A 163 25.40 -1.11 -0.81
CA GLU A 163 26.64 -0.59 -0.27
C GLU A 163 26.34 0.12 1.05
N TYR A 164 27.01 -0.30 2.12
CA TYR A 164 26.79 0.19 3.47
C TYR A 164 27.97 1.00 3.98
N GLU A 165 27.72 1.88 4.93
CA GLU A 165 28.76 2.52 5.72
C GLU A 165 29.58 1.49 6.46
N ILE A 166 30.91 1.66 6.46
CA ILE A 166 31.86 0.78 7.15
C ILE A 166 32.62 1.64 8.15
N VAL A 167 32.67 1.17 9.39
CA VAL A 167 33.32 1.89 10.48
C VAL A 167 34.38 1.03 11.16
N PRO A 168 35.49 1.61 11.63
CA PRO A 168 36.45 0.88 12.42
C PRO A 168 35.91 0.58 13.81
N HIS A 169 36.17 -0.63 14.31
CA HIS A 169 35.89 -1.01 15.69
C HIS A 169 37.19 -1.03 16.49
N VAL A 170 37.64 0.15 16.93
CA VAL A 170 38.87 0.29 17.72
C VAL A 170 38.60 -0.17 19.15
N THR A 171 39.28 -1.23 19.57
CA THR A 171 39.17 -1.81 20.90
C THR A 171 40.41 -1.56 21.74
N LEU A 172 40.33 -1.74 23.06
CA LEU A 172 41.49 -1.72 23.95
C LEU A 172 42.55 -2.73 23.48
N LYS A 173 42.12 -3.92 23.00
CA LYS A 173 42.99 -4.98 22.50
C LYS A 173 43.77 -4.54 21.26
N SER A 174 43.09 -3.99 20.25
CA SER A 174 43.74 -3.55 19.03
C SER A 174 44.77 -2.45 19.29
N LEU A 175 44.44 -1.49 20.16
CA LEU A 175 45.38 -0.42 20.54
C LEU A 175 46.58 -0.89 21.35
N ALA A 176 46.36 -1.85 22.26
CA ALA A 176 47.39 -2.41 23.14
C ALA A 176 48.41 -3.28 22.36
N ASN A 177 47.95 -3.93 21.29
CA ASN A 177 48.76 -4.84 20.49
C ASN A 177 49.29 -4.20 19.20
N ASP A 178 48.91 -2.96 18.89
CA ASP A 178 49.14 -2.32 17.57
C ASP A 178 48.52 -3.13 16.41
N GLU A 179 47.38 -3.73 16.66
CA GLU A 179 46.61 -4.45 15.64
C GLU A 179 45.72 -3.45 14.88
N GLU A 180 45.54 -3.66 13.58
CA GLU A 180 44.51 -2.92 12.82
C GLU A 180 43.11 -3.23 13.38
N PRO A 181 42.28 -2.21 13.56
CA PRO A 181 40.91 -2.44 14.08
C PRO A 181 40.09 -3.22 13.05
N GLU A 182 39.24 -4.09 13.55
CA GLU A 182 38.21 -4.76 12.75
C GLU A 182 37.30 -3.71 12.11
N GLN A 183 36.81 -4.00 10.90
CA GLN A 183 35.85 -3.15 10.20
C GLN A 183 34.47 -3.75 10.39
N GLU A 184 33.51 -2.92 10.77
CA GLU A 184 32.11 -3.35 10.91
C GLU A 184 31.21 -2.65 9.90
N ILE A 185 30.27 -3.40 9.34
CA ILE A 185 29.28 -2.91 8.36
C ILE A 185 28.04 -2.47 9.12
N LEU A 186 27.60 -1.23 8.86
CA LEU A 186 26.38 -0.67 9.44
C LEU A 186 25.18 -0.95 8.53
N TYR A 187 24.49 -2.06 8.74
CA TYR A 187 23.35 -2.48 7.92
C TYR A 187 22.13 -1.56 7.96
N ASP A 188 22.08 -0.64 8.91
CA ASP A 188 21.06 0.41 9.02
C ASP A 188 21.49 1.75 8.37
N GLN A 189 22.68 1.81 7.74
CA GLN A 189 23.23 2.97 7.07
C GLN A 189 23.72 2.65 5.65
N PRO A 190 22.80 2.33 4.74
CA PRO A 190 23.14 2.17 3.32
C PRO A 190 23.45 3.52 2.68
N HIS A 191 24.37 3.54 1.72
CA HIS A 191 24.67 4.74 0.95
C HIS A 191 23.47 5.15 0.09
N GLU A 192 22.98 6.36 0.30
CA GLU A 192 21.85 6.92 -0.44
C GLU A 192 22.33 7.69 -1.67
N VAL A 193 21.73 7.39 -2.83
CA VAL A 193 21.92 8.18 -4.06
C VAL A 193 21.00 9.38 -4.01
N LYS A 194 21.56 10.56 -3.80
CA LYS A 194 20.83 11.81 -3.75
C LYS A 194 20.26 12.17 -5.13
N ASN A 195 19.13 12.89 -5.15
CA ASN A 195 18.46 13.36 -6.36
C ASN A 195 17.81 12.23 -7.22
N VAL A 196 17.64 11.05 -6.68
CA VAL A 196 16.88 9.97 -7.29
C VAL A 196 15.66 9.67 -6.42
N VAL A 197 14.48 9.67 -7.03
CA VAL A 197 13.23 9.33 -6.36
C VAL A 197 12.89 7.89 -6.66
N ARG A 198 12.64 7.11 -5.62
CA ARG A 198 12.11 5.77 -5.73
C ARG A 198 10.68 5.73 -5.18
N VAL A 199 9.79 5.07 -5.88
CA VAL A 199 8.42 4.74 -5.46
C VAL A 199 8.30 3.24 -5.25
N ALA A 200 7.17 2.78 -4.68
CA ALA A 200 6.92 1.36 -4.52
C ALA A 200 7.01 0.62 -5.86
N GLY A 201 7.60 -0.56 -5.83
CA GLY A 201 7.59 -1.47 -6.96
C GLY A 201 6.17 -1.93 -7.33
N PRO A 202 6.00 -2.67 -8.43
CA PRO A 202 4.70 -3.21 -8.80
C PRO A 202 4.21 -4.21 -7.74
N PHE A 203 2.95 -4.09 -7.33
CA PHE A 203 2.29 -5.00 -6.41
C PHE A 203 0.82 -5.22 -6.81
N THR A 204 0.25 -6.32 -6.37
CA THR A 204 -1.15 -6.67 -6.58
C THR A 204 -1.95 -6.49 -5.29
N VAL A 205 -3.24 -6.22 -5.44
CA VAL A 205 -4.21 -6.29 -4.33
C VAL A 205 -5.22 -7.35 -4.70
N GLU A 206 -5.25 -8.41 -3.92
CA GLU A 206 -6.10 -9.56 -4.18
C GLU A 206 -7.09 -9.73 -3.03
N SER A 207 -8.30 -10.18 -3.35
CA SER A 207 -9.26 -10.65 -2.37
C SER A 207 -9.59 -12.11 -2.68
N LEU A 208 -9.60 -12.93 -1.63
CA LEU A 208 -10.07 -14.30 -1.77
C LEU A 208 -11.56 -14.28 -2.13
N SER A 209 -11.91 -14.84 -3.27
CA SER A 209 -13.29 -15.20 -3.56
C SER A 209 -13.66 -16.36 -2.66
N PRO A 210 -14.66 -16.23 -1.78
CA PRO A 210 -15.08 -17.35 -0.98
C PRO A 210 -15.83 -18.35 -1.85
N HIS A 211 -15.14 -19.39 -2.27
CA HIS A 211 -15.82 -20.64 -2.61
C HIS A 211 -16.22 -21.31 -1.29
N ARG A 212 -17.35 -20.92 -0.71
CA ARG A 212 -17.92 -21.57 0.46
C ARG A 212 -19.24 -22.21 0.11
N VAL A 213 -19.38 -23.45 0.55
CA VAL A 213 -20.66 -24.14 0.67
C VAL A 213 -21.41 -23.47 1.83
N SER A 214 -22.61 -22.94 1.57
CA SER A 214 -23.41 -22.19 2.54
C SER A 214 -23.90 -23.11 3.66
N ASP A 215 -23.43 -22.87 4.87
CA ASP A 215 -24.00 -23.46 6.08
C ASP A 215 -25.23 -22.65 6.56
N ALA A 216 -26.13 -23.27 7.30
CA ALA A 216 -27.37 -22.64 7.78
C ALA A 216 -27.16 -21.34 8.59
N GLN A 217 -25.99 -21.15 9.22
CA GLN A 217 -25.61 -19.90 9.89
C GLN A 217 -25.28 -18.76 8.89
N GLU A 218 -24.82 -19.09 7.70
CA GLU A 218 -24.57 -18.09 6.65
C GLU A 218 -25.88 -17.55 6.05
N MET A 219 -26.94 -18.34 6.01
CA MET A 219 -28.25 -17.86 5.55
C MET A 219 -28.81 -16.76 6.45
N ILE A 220 -28.68 -16.88 7.77
CA ILE A 220 -29.14 -15.85 8.73
C ILE A 220 -28.29 -14.57 8.63
N SER A 221 -26.99 -14.69 8.39
CA SER A 221 -26.12 -13.52 8.17
C SER A 221 -26.42 -12.84 6.83
N SER A 222 -26.72 -13.61 5.79
CA SER A 222 -27.07 -13.11 4.47
C SER A 222 -28.41 -12.35 4.46
N GLU A 223 -29.43 -12.81 5.18
CA GLU A 223 -30.68 -12.08 5.34
C GLU A 223 -30.48 -10.74 6.05
N ARG A 224 -29.74 -10.71 7.16
CA ARG A 224 -29.41 -9.46 7.87
C ARG A 224 -28.57 -8.51 7.01
N PHE A 225 -27.65 -9.04 6.22
CA PHE A 225 -26.87 -8.24 5.28
C PHE A 225 -27.77 -7.60 4.24
N THR A 226 -28.66 -8.37 3.62
CA THR A 226 -29.64 -7.89 2.65
C THR A 226 -30.54 -6.80 3.24
N GLU A 227 -31.10 -7.02 4.41
CA GLU A 227 -31.93 -6.03 5.12
C GLU A 227 -31.15 -4.73 5.37
N THR A 228 -29.90 -4.85 5.81
CA THR A 228 -29.01 -3.71 6.07
C THR A 228 -28.73 -2.92 4.80
N ILE A 229 -28.42 -3.59 3.69
CA ILE A 229 -28.16 -2.94 2.41
C ILE A 229 -29.40 -2.23 1.90
N VAL A 230 -30.55 -2.88 1.88
CA VAL A 230 -31.80 -2.30 1.38
C VAL A 230 -32.24 -1.10 2.21
N ALA A 231 -32.18 -1.18 3.55
CA ALA A 231 -32.51 -0.07 4.43
C ALA A 231 -31.56 1.14 4.23
N ASN A 232 -30.29 0.89 4.01
CA ASN A 232 -29.33 1.95 3.75
C ASN A 232 -29.45 2.51 2.33
N LEU A 233 -29.74 1.72 1.30
CA LEU A 233 -30.03 2.18 -0.06
C LEU A 233 -31.23 3.12 -0.07
N LEU A 234 -32.30 2.75 0.63
CA LEU A 234 -33.50 3.58 0.77
C LEU A 234 -33.19 4.93 1.42
N LYS A 235 -32.38 4.91 2.49
CA LYS A 235 -32.02 6.13 3.25
C LYS A 235 -30.96 6.98 2.56
N ALA A 236 -29.91 6.36 2.03
CA ALA A 236 -28.74 7.04 1.50
C ALA A 236 -28.81 7.29 0.00
N GLY A 237 -29.58 6.51 -0.77
CA GLY A 237 -29.56 6.54 -2.24
C GLY A 237 -28.20 6.14 -2.81
N ILE A 238 -28.04 6.30 -4.12
CA ILE A 238 -26.81 5.97 -4.86
C ILE A 238 -26.20 7.26 -5.40
N GLN A 239 -24.94 7.49 -5.14
CA GLN A 239 -24.17 8.61 -5.72
C GLN A 239 -23.71 8.26 -7.13
N THR A 240 -23.93 9.17 -8.09
CA THR A 240 -23.58 8.98 -9.51
C THR A 240 -22.37 9.84 -9.92
N GLY A 241 -21.30 9.85 -9.13
CA GLY A 241 -20.07 10.62 -9.39
C GLY A 241 -20.00 11.97 -8.66
N ARG A 242 -18.86 12.69 -8.79
CA ARG A 242 -18.50 13.88 -8.01
C ARG A 242 -19.42 15.09 -8.22
N LYS A 243 -19.86 15.29 -9.46
CA LYS A 243 -20.85 16.33 -9.87
C LYS A 243 -22.20 15.68 -10.19
N GLY A 244 -22.33 14.39 -9.89
CA GLY A 244 -23.49 13.62 -10.25
C GLY A 244 -24.65 13.86 -9.30
N GLY A 245 -25.83 13.60 -9.82
CA GLY A 245 -27.02 13.50 -9.02
C GLY A 245 -26.97 12.29 -8.07
N ARG A 246 -27.95 12.22 -7.23
CA ARG A 246 -28.21 11.07 -6.35
C ARG A 246 -29.45 10.36 -6.87
N VAL A 247 -29.39 9.03 -6.98
CA VAL A 247 -30.56 8.22 -7.23
C VAL A 247 -31.26 8.00 -5.90
N GLU A 248 -32.47 8.50 -5.76
CA GLU A 248 -33.27 8.40 -4.56
C GLU A 248 -34.40 7.38 -4.79
N PHE A 249 -34.50 6.42 -3.87
CA PHE A 249 -35.58 5.45 -3.87
C PHE A 249 -36.76 5.98 -3.05
N VAL A 250 -37.95 5.76 -3.57
CA VAL A 250 -39.22 6.10 -2.88
C VAL A 250 -39.57 4.98 -1.92
N ASN A 251 -39.45 3.74 -2.39
CA ASN A 251 -39.64 2.52 -1.62
C ASN A 251 -38.65 1.44 -2.12
N LEU A 252 -38.36 0.48 -1.29
CA LEU A 252 -37.65 -0.74 -1.62
C LEU A 252 -38.19 -1.86 -0.74
N ASP A 253 -38.86 -2.82 -1.36
CA ASP A 253 -39.45 -3.97 -0.67
C ASP A 253 -38.56 -5.20 -0.90
N ILE A 254 -38.21 -5.87 0.18
CA ILE A 254 -37.40 -7.09 0.14
C ILE A 254 -38.23 -8.24 -0.36
N LEU A 255 -37.67 -9.00 -1.30
CA LEU A 255 -38.31 -10.22 -1.84
C LEU A 255 -37.92 -11.43 -1.00
N PRO A 256 -38.89 -12.19 -0.44
CA PRO A 256 -38.56 -13.28 0.49
C PRO A 256 -37.87 -14.51 -0.12
N SER A 257 -37.70 -14.60 -1.46
CA SER A 257 -37.26 -15.85 -2.13
C SER A 257 -36.66 -15.66 -3.50
N GLY A 258 -35.96 -14.57 -3.77
CA GLY A 258 -35.31 -14.38 -5.08
C GLY A 258 -33.79 -14.54 -4.99
N PRO A 259 -33.20 -15.64 -5.50
CA PRO A 259 -31.74 -15.77 -5.48
C PRO A 259 -31.04 -14.71 -6.35
N GLU A 260 -31.69 -14.23 -7.42
CA GLU A 260 -31.11 -13.26 -8.35
C GLU A 260 -31.47 -11.81 -8.00
N ILE A 261 -32.67 -11.57 -7.40
CA ILE A 261 -33.17 -10.23 -7.05
C ILE A 261 -33.62 -10.23 -5.61
N GLN A 262 -33.04 -9.39 -4.77
CA GLN A 262 -33.31 -9.32 -3.35
C GLN A 262 -34.33 -8.23 -2.98
N ALA A 263 -34.46 -7.17 -3.79
CA ALA A 263 -35.48 -6.15 -3.55
C ALA A 263 -36.02 -5.55 -4.84
N ILE A 264 -37.24 -5.00 -4.76
CA ILE A 264 -37.88 -4.23 -5.82
C ILE A 264 -38.43 -2.94 -5.24
N GLY A 265 -38.51 -1.90 -6.07
CA GLY A 265 -39.06 -0.62 -5.63
C GLY A 265 -39.15 0.40 -6.74
N GLU A 266 -39.34 1.64 -6.33
CA GLU A 266 -39.43 2.78 -7.25
C GLU A 266 -38.35 3.81 -6.92
N TYR A 267 -37.79 4.40 -7.98
CA TYR A 267 -36.86 5.52 -7.86
C TYR A 267 -37.38 6.74 -8.59
N LYS A 268 -36.99 7.90 -8.10
CA LYS A 268 -37.40 9.21 -8.61
C LYS A 268 -36.56 9.59 -9.83
N THR A 269 -37.22 9.98 -10.92
CA THR A 269 -36.60 10.65 -12.08
C THR A 269 -37.09 12.09 -12.14
N ASP A 270 -36.54 12.91 -13.04
CA ASP A 270 -36.92 14.34 -13.18
C ASP A 270 -38.41 14.55 -13.47
N HIS A 271 -39.07 13.57 -14.08
CA HIS A 271 -40.45 13.72 -14.55
C HIS A 271 -41.43 12.65 -14.03
N THR A 272 -40.93 11.49 -13.60
CA THR A 272 -41.78 10.36 -13.23
C THR A 272 -41.08 9.44 -12.21
N PHE A 273 -41.82 8.44 -11.76
CA PHE A 273 -41.27 7.32 -11.00
C PHE A 273 -41.05 6.13 -11.95
N LYS A 274 -39.93 5.45 -11.80
CA LYS A 274 -39.60 4.25 -12.56
C LYS A 274 -39.32 3.08 -11.60
N LYS A 275 -39.48 1.87 -12.08
CA LYS A 275 -39.26 0.66 -11.30
C LYS A 275 -37.80 0.25 -11.28
N ALA A 276 -37.30 -0.09 -10.10
CA ALA A 276 -35.96 -0.64 -9.90
C ALA A 276 -36.03 -2.05 -9.31
N ALA A 277 -35.11 -2.89 -9.78
CA ALA A 277 -34.77 -4.16 -9.15
C ALA A 277 -33.39 -4.04 -8.53
N VAL A 278 -33.17 -4.62 -7.36
CA VAL A 278 -31.89 -4.63 -6.67
C VAL A 278 -31.40 -6.06 -6.53
N ALA A 279 -30.24 -6.33 -7.14
CA ALA A 279 -29.48 -7.55 -6.96
C ALA A 279 -28.31 -7.23 -6.02
N ILE A 280 -28.18 -7.98 -4.93
CA ILE A 280 -27.14 -7.77 -3.94
C ILE A 280 -26.14 -8.93 -4.07
N GLY A 281 -24.89 -8.58 -4.36
CA GLY A 281 -23.81 -9.56 -4.42
C GLY A 281 -23.49 -10.14 -3.03
N PRO A 282 -22.69 -11.19 -2.98
CA PRO A 282 -22.33 -11.86 -1.73
C PRO A 282 -21.64 -10.88 -0.77
N GLU A 283 -21.88 -11.03 0.53
CA GLU A 283 -21.23 -10.23 1.57
C GLU A 283 -19.71 -10.38 1.48
N PHE A 284 -19.25 -11.59 1.24
CA PHE A 284 -17.84 -11.96 1.03
C PHE A 284 -17.67 -12.55 -0.37
N GLY A 285 -17.05 -11.81 -1.29
CA GLY A 285 -16.84 -12.25 -2.66
C GLY A 285 -16.97 -11.13 -3.67
N SER A 286 -16.84 -11.50 -4.94
CA SER A 286 -16.99 -10.60 -6.07
C SER A 286 -18.17 -11.01 -6.96
N VAL A 287 -18.78 -10.02 -7.60
CA VAL A 287 -19.81 -10.23 -8.62
C VAL A 287 -19.12 -10.31 -9.98
N ASP A 288 -19.43 -11.34 -10.74
CA ASP A 288 -18.98 -11.57 -12.12
C ASP A 288 -20.06 -11.21 -13.15
N ASP A 289 -19.78 -11.42 -14.43
CA ASP A 289 -20.70 -11.15 -15.52
C ASP A 289 -21.89 -12.12 -15.56
N ASP A 290 -21.72 -13.38 -15.15
CA ASP A 290 -22.82 -14.36 -15.09
C ASP A 290 -23.87 -13.96 -14.04
N PHE A 291 -23.44 -13.48 -12.87
CA PHE A 291 -24.34 -12.94 -11.86
C PHE A 291 -25.19 -11.78 -12.43
N ILE A 292 -24.53 -10.84 -13.13
CA ILE A 292 -25.21 -9.68 -13.73
C ILE A 292 -26.20 -10.10 -14.79
N ARG A 293 -25.87 -11.04 -15.67
CA ARG A 293 -26.76 -11.55 -16.72
C ARG A 293 -27.98 -12.25 -16.16
N ASN A 294 -27.78 -13.09 -15.16
CA ASN A 294 -28.87 -13.81 -14.51
C ASN A 294 -29.85 -12.83 -13.86
N ALA A 295 -29.34 -11.89 -13.07
CA ALA A 295 -30.13 -10.84 -12.45
C ALA A 295 -30.87 -9.98 -13.50
N ALA A 296 -30.19 -9.58 -14.58
CA ALA A 296 -30.81 -8.80 -15.65
C ALA A 296 -31.91 -9.55 -16.40
N THR A 297 -31.74 -10.85 -16.60
CA THR A 297 -32.77 -11.71 -17.27
C THR A 297 -34.05 -11.78 -16.44
N VAL A 298 -33.94 -11.81 -15.11
CA VAL A 298 -35.08 -11.81 -14.21
C VAL A 298 -35.69 -10.41 -14.13
N ALA A 299 -34.88 -9.39 -13.87
CA ALA A 299 -35.30 -8.01 -13.63
C ALA A 299 -36.01 -7.38 -14.84
N LYS A 300 -35.61 -7.72 -16.07
CA LYS A 300 -36.21 -7.20 -17.32
C LYS A 300 -37.74 -7.37 -17.39
N LYS A 301 -38.28 -8.33 -16.69
CA LYS A 301 -39.71 -8.63 -16.74
C LYS A 301 -40.59 -7.59 -16.03
N PHE A 302 -40.00 -6.82 -15.09
CA PHE A 302 -40.74 -5.93 -14.21
C PHE A 302 -40.06 -4.63 -13.79
N ALA A 303 -38.80 -4.42 -14.18
CA ALA A 303 -38.03 -3.22 -13.82
C ALA A 303 -37.49 -2.48 -15.04
N ASP A 304 -37.29 -1.17 -14.89
CA ASP A 304 -36.67 -0.28 -15.86
C ASP A 304 -35.15 -0.14 -15.61
N LEU A 305 -34.72 -0.39 -14.34
CA LEU A 305 -33.35 -0.32 -13.86
C LEU A 305 -33.02 -1.54 -13.02
N LEU A 306 -31.90 -2.19 -13.29
CA LEU A 306 -31.28 -3.14 -12.39
C LEU A 306 -30.12 -2.47 -11.66
N VAL A 307 -30.18 -2.43 -10.36
CA VAL A 307 -29.08 -2.04 -9.46
C VAL A 307 -28.38 -3.30 -8.99
N VAL A 308 -27.11 -3.46 -9.36
CA VAL A 308 -26.26 -4.55 -8.86
C VAL A 308 -25.35 -3.96 -7.80
N ALA A 309 -25.65 -4.23 -6.54
CA ALA A 309 -24.91 -3.71 -5.39
C ALA A 309 -23.95 -4.79 -4.86
N ALA A 310 -22.65 -4.50 -4.80
CA ALA A 310 -21.64 -5.44 -4.35
C ALA A 310 -20.48 -4.75 -3.64
N THR A 311 -19.84 -5.48 -2.74
CA THR A 311 -18.61 -5.01 -2.07
C THR A 311 -17.41 -5.10 -3.00
N SER A 312 -17.43 -6.02 -3.96
CA SER A 312 -16.38 -6.21 -4.97
C SER A 312 -16.98 -6.69 -6.29
N PHE A 313 -16.37 -6.30 -7.40
CA PHE A 313 -16.70 -6.74 -8.73
C PHE A 313 -15.47 -7.42 -9.35
N ASP A 314 -15.68 -8.54 -10.02
CA ASP A 314 -14.67 -9.16 -10.86
C ASP A 314 -14.42 -8.30 -12.13
N ALA A 315 -13.25 -8.47 -12.75
CA ALA A 315 -12.95 -7.77 -13.98
C ALA A 315 -13.91 -8.13 -15.13
N SER A 316 -14.43 -9.36 -15.14
CA SER A 316 -15.43 -9.81 -16.11
C SER A 316 -16.74 -9.04 -16.02
N ALA A 317 -17.14 -8.61 -14.81
CA ALA A 317 -18.34 -7.81 -14.60
C ALA A 317 -18.35 -6.49 -15.40
N PHE A 318 -17.19 -5.98 -15.79
CA PHE A 318 -17.04 -4.77 -16.61
C PHE A 318 -16.93 -5.07 -18.12
N SER A 319 -16.96 -6.32 -18.51
CA SER A 319 -17.04 -6.72 -19.91
C SER A 319 -18.47 -6.59 -20.47
N GLU A 320 -19.47 -6.58 -19.58
CA GLU A 320 -20.87 -6.39 -19.93
C GLU A 320 -21.19 -4.90 -20.01
N PRO A 321 -21.92 -4.46 -21.05
CA PRO A 321 -22.33 -3.08 -21.20
C PRO A 321 -23.30 -2.66 -20.09
N SER A 322 -23.43 -1.35 -19.88
CA SER A 322 -24.40 -0.76 -18.94
C SER A 322 -25.86 -1.05 -19.33
N GLN A 323 -26.09 -1.72 -20.45
CA GLN A 323 -27.40 -2.17 -20.91
C GLN A 323 -27.32 -3.63 -21.33
N VAL A 324 -28.01 -4.50 -20.59
CA VAL A 324 -28.08 -5.94 -20.86
C VAL A 324 -29.50 -6.29 -21.33
N ASN A 325 -29.63 -6.86 -22.50
CA ASN A 325 -30.94 -7.24 -23.07
C ASN A 325 -31.99 -6.10 -23.12
N GLY A 326 -31.54 -4.83 -23.24
CA GLY A 326 -32.41 -3.65 -23.23
C GLY A 326 -32.82 -3.15 -21.84
N LEU A 327 -32.36 -3.78 -20.74
CA LEU A 327 -32.50 -3.30 -19.39
C LEU A 327 -31.24 -2.49 -19.00
N GLN A 328 -31.45 -1.34 -18.40
CA GLN A 328 -30.35 -0.55 -17.85
C GLN A 328 -29.80 -1.22 -16.59
N VAL A 329 -28.48 -1.33 -16.51
CA VAL A 329 -27.77 -1.94 -15.38
C VAL A 329 -26.84 -0.92 -14.74
N MET A 330 -27.02 -0.70 -13.45
CA MET A 330 -26.16 0.16 -12.65
C MET A 330 -25.36 -0.69 -11.68
N LYS A 331 -24.05 -0.73 -11.86
CA LYS A 331 -23.12 -1.39 -10.95
C LYS A 331 -22.81 -0.42 -9.80
N VAL A 332 -23.05 -0.85 -8.58
CA VAL A 332 -22.96 -0.03 -7.37
C VAL A 332 -22.04 -0.68 -6.35
N LYS A 333 -20.96 0.00 -6.01
CA LYS A 333 -20.09 -0.45 -4.95
C LYS A 333 -20.66 -0.11 -3.58
N ILE A 334 -20.74 -1.12 -2.75
CA ILE A 334 -21.07 -0.98 -1.33
C ILE A 334 -19.80 -0.58 -0.60
N ASN A 335 -19.84 0.54 0.13
CA ASN A 335 -18.72 0.93 0.98
C ASN A 335 -18.55 -0.10 2.12
N PRO A 336 -17.34 -0.65 2.31
CA PRO A 336 -17.05 -1.58 3.42
C PRO A 336 -17.42 -1.04 4.80
N ASP A 337 -17.48 0.26 4.97
CA ASP A 337 -17.86 0.91 6.23
C ASP A 337 -19.28 0.55 6.69
N LEU A 338 -20.14 0.08 5.76
CA LEU A 338 -21.50 -0.40 6.08
C LEU A 338 -21.50 -1.62 6.99
N SER A 339 -20.48 -2.47 6.92
CA SER A 339 -20.35 -3.65 7.79
C SER A 339 -19.76 -3.33 9.19
N MET A 340 -19.26 -2.10 9.40
CA MET A 340 -18.62 -1.70 10.67
C MET A 340 -19.62 -1.20 11.75
N GLY A 341 -20.92 -1.19 11.49
CA GLY A 341 -21.95 -0.92 12.48
C GLY A 341 -21.91 0.45 13.14
N ASP A 342 -22.32 0.52 14.41
CA ASP A 342 -22.57 1.75 15.18
C ASP A 342 -21.34 2.66 15.42
N LEU A 343 -20.13 2.22 15.10
CA LEU A 343 -18.91 3.00 15.30
C LEU A 343 -18.80 4.21 14.36
N LEU A 344 -19.55 4.23 13.25
CA LEU A 344 -19.52 5.29 12.23
C LEU A 344 -20.66 6.29 12.31
N LYS A 345 -21.49 6.26 13.35
CA LYS A 345 -22.60 7.22 13.55
C LYS A 345 -22.19 8.68 13.63
N LYS A 346 -20.88 9.01 13.64
CA LYS A 346 -20.37 10.38 13.76
C LYS A 346 -19.88 10.99 12.44
N THR A 347 -19.73 10.23 11.39
CA THR A 347 -19.44 10.78 10.06
C THR A 347 -20.75 10.82 9.29
N GLY A 348 -21.26 12.04 9.07
CA GLY A 348 -22.49 12.26 8.31
C GLY A 348 -22.47 11.51 6.98
N SER A 349 -23.67 11.16 6.47
CA SER A 349 -24.01 10.43 5.23
C SER A 349 -22.85 10.34 4.20
N GLY A 350 -21.81 9.59 4.53
CA GLY A 350 -20.71 9.29 3.61
C GLY A 350 -21.25 8.47 2.44
N ASN A 351 -20.57 8.52 1.32
CA ASN A 351 -20.91 7.82 0.08
C ASN A 351 -20.96 6.30 0.32
N LEU A 352 -22.06 5.80 0.88
CA LEU A 352 -22.26 4.39 1.22
C LEU A 352 -22.42 3.53 -0.04
N PHE A 353 -22.98 4.14 -1.09
CA PHE A 353 -23.23 3.51 -2.38
C PHE A 353 -22.77 4.44 -3.49
N LEU A 354 -21.79 3.96 -4.27
CA LEU A 354 -21.25 4.70 -5.39
C LEU A 354 -21.48 3.93 -6.69
N ALA A 355 -22.12 4.59 -7.67
CA ALA A 355 -22.23 4.03 -9.00
C ALA A 355 -20.86 4.00 -9.67
N PHE A 356 -20.48 2.83 -10.18
CA PHE A 356 -19.25 2.66 -10.94
C PHE A 356 -19.43 3.19 -12.38
N GLY A 357 -18.47 4.02 -12.77
CA GLY A 357 -18.28 4.35 -14.17
C GLY A 357 -17.37 3.33 -14.85
N GLU A 358 -17.68 3.05 -16.10
CA GLU A 358 -16.83 2.22 -16.95
C GLU A 358 -15.76 3.08 -17.62
N PRO A 359 -14.47 2.71 -17.53
CA PRO A 359 -13.44 3.44 -18.25
C PRO A 359 -13.57 3.20 -19.76
N ASP A 360 -13.67 4.30 -20.53
CA ASP A 360 -13.57 4.24 -21.99
C ASP A 360 -12.11 4.07 -22.38
N VAL A 361 -11.74 2.82 -22.66
CA VAL A 361 -10.38 2.43 -23.00
C VAL A 361 -10.28 2.15 -24.48
N LYS A 362 -9.45 2.93 -25.18
CA LYS A 362 -9.17 2.78 -26.61
C LYS A 362 -7.77 2.21 -26.80
N VAL A 363 -7.67 1.13 -27.58
CA VAL A 363 -6.39 0.49 -27.93
C VAL A 363 -6.07 0.78 -29.40
N LYS A 364 -4.89 1.35 -29.62
CA LYS A 364 -4.40 1.69 -30.96
C LYS A 364 -3.12 0.92 -31.25
N LYS A 365 -3.00 0.35 -32.45
CA LYS A 365 -1.74 -0.24 -32.94
C LYS A 365 -0.99 0.82 -33.74
N THR A 366 0.27 1.00 -33.40
CA THR A 366 1.18 1.93 -34.08
C THR A 366 2.38 1.19 -34.63
N LYS A 367 3.24 1.89 -35.37
CA LYS A 367 4.51 1.29 -35.87
C LYS A 367 5.45 0.90 -34.73
N ASP A 368 5.37 1.62 -33.61
CA ASP A 368 6.26 1.44 -32.46
C ASP A 368 5.69 0.50 -31.39
N GLY A 369 4.46 -0.02 -31.60
CA GLY A 369 3.80 -0.93 -30.67
C GLY A 369 2.32 -0.60 -30.41
N ILE A 370 1.84 -1.05 -29.29
CA ILE A 370 0.45 -0.85 -28.84
C ILE A 370 0.42 0.36 -27.91
N ILE A 371 -0.59 1.22 -28.10
CA ILE A 371 -0.87 2.37 -27.25
C ILE A 371 -2.27 2.20 -26.67
N VAL A 372 -2.43 2.49 -25.41
CA VAL A 372 -3.71 2.56 -24.69
C VAL A 372 -4.02 4.01 -24.39
N GLU A 373 -5.25 4.42 -24.63
CA GLU A 373 -5.78 5.75 -24.33
C GLU A 373 -7.00 5.60 -23.43
N ILE A 374 -7.04 6.36 -22.32
CA ILE A 374 -8.22 6.52 -21.48
C ILE A 374 -8.96 7.77 -21.96
N ALA A 375 -10.12 7.57 -22.57
CA ALA A 375 -10.92 8.69 -23.11
C ALA A 375 -11.85 9.31 -22.05
N GLY A 376 -12.14 8.60 -20.97
CA GLY A 376 -12.98 9.06 -19.87
C GLY A 376 -13.53 7.91 -19.03
N ILE A 377 -14.52 8.26 -18.20
CA ILE A 377 -15.34 7.30 -17.46
C ILE A 377 -16.80 7.54 -17.85
N ASP A 378 -17.47 6.48 -18.27
CA ASP A 378 -18.89 6.51 -18.61
C ASP A 378 -19.71 6.06 -17.41
N VAL A 379 -20.55 6.96 -16.88
CA VAL A 379 -21.48 6.65 -15.77
C VAL A 379 -22.90 6.80 -16.29
N TYR A 380 -23.72 5.77 -16.14
CA TYR A 380 -25.14 5.88 -16.43
C TYR A 380 -25.85 6.70 -15.34
N ASP A 381 -26.52 7.79 -15.75
CA ASP A 381 -27.40 8.60 -14.90
C ASP A 381 -28.86 8.18 -15.12
N PRO A 382 -29.45 7.38 -14.22
CA PRO A 382 -30.79 6.88 -14.41
C PRO A 382 -31.88 7.95 -14.20
N VAL A 383 -31.55 9.05 -13.52
CA VAL A 383 -32.48 10.16 -13.30
C VAL A 383 -32.74 10.89 -14.61
N LYS A 384 -31.69 11.12 -15.39
CA LYS A 384 -31.77 11.74 -16.71
C LYS A 384 -31.95 10.75 -17.86
N SER A 385 -31.77 9.44 -17.57
CA SER A 385 -31.75 8.36 -18.57
C SER A 385 -30.67 8.53 -19.64
N GLU A 386 -29.54 9.12 -19.29
CA GLU A 386 -28.40 9.41 -20.16
C GLU A 386 -27.13 8.77 -19.65
N ILE A 387 -26.24 8.37 -20.59
CA ILE A 387 -24.86 8.02 -20.23
C ILE A 387 -24.08 9.34 -20.15
N ARG A 388 -23.59 9.66 -18.97
CA ARG A 388 -22.65 10.76 -18.78
C ARG A 388 -21.28 10.25 -19.10
N SER A 389 -20.71 10.68 -20.20
CA SER A 389 -19.31 10.46 -20.53
C SER A 389 -18.51 11.65 -20.03
N SER A 390 -17.48 11.41 -19.24
CA SER A 390 -16.50 12.46 -18.99
C SER A 390 -15.75 12.68 -20.28
N GLY A 391 -16.08 13.78 -20.97
CA GLY A 391 -15.34 14.18 -22.17
C GLY A 391 -13.85 14.38 -21.86
N SER A 392 -13.03 14.42 -22.90
CA SER A 392 -11.56 14.47 -22.80
C SER A 392 -10.95 15.60 -21.94
N GLY A 393 -11.74 16.53 -21.45
CA GLY A 393 -11.34 17.60 -20.53
C GLY A 393 -11.62 17.34 -19.04
N ASP A 394 -12.49 16.40 -18.71
CA ASP A 394 -12.86 16.07 -17.33
C ASP A 394 -12.21 14.77 -16.80
N THR A 395 -11.55 14.01 -17.66
CA THR A 395 -10.89 12.74 -17.30
C THR A 395 -9.89 12.90 -16.15
N GLU A 396 -9.17 14.03 -16.13
CA GLU A 396 -8.21 14.37 -15.08
C GLU A 396 -8.86 14.62 -13.73
N HIS A 397 -10.12 15.01 -13.71
CA HIS A 397 -10.87 15.29 -12.49
C HIS A 397 -11.59 14.05 -11.94
N GLU A 398 -11.76 13.02 -12.74
CA GLU A 398 -12.46 11.79 -12.35
C GLU A 398 -11.52 10.63 -12.06
N ILE A 399 -10.35 10.61 -12.72
CA ILE A 399 -9.34 9.57 -12.57
C ILE A 399 -8.15 10.10 -11.77
N ALA A 400 -7.85 9.44 -10.66
CA ALA A 400 -6.66 9.76 -9.86
C ALA A 400 -5.39 9.14 -10.45
N ALA A 401 -5.48 7.88 -10.86
CA ALA A 401 -4.37 7.14 -11.47
C ALA A 401 -4.89 6.01 -12.34
N TRP A 402 -4.07 5.58 -13.30
CA TRP A 402 -4.35 4.37 -14.07
C TRP A 402 -3.07 3.62 -14.38
N PHE A 403 -3.23 2.29 -14.56
CA PHE A 403 -2.13 1.36 -14.69
C PHE A 403 -2.40 0.38 -15.81
N ILE A 404 -1.33 -0.12 -16.43
CA ILE A 404 -1.42 -1.16 -17.45
C ILE A 404 -0.55 -2.34 -17.00
N ASP A 405 -1.13 -3.53 -17.09
CA ASP A 405 -0.39 -4.78 -17.24
C ASP A 405 -0.34 -5.10 -18.73
N THR A 406 0.84 -4.96 -19.32
CA THR A 406 1.05 -5.15 -20.77
C THR A 406 1.11 -6.61 -21.21
N ASN A 407 1.02 -7.56 -20.29
CA ASN A 407 1.09 -9.00 -20.59
C ASN A 407 0.30 -9.82 -19.55
N TYR A 408 -0.96 -9.46 -19.35
CA TYR A 408 -1.81 -10.02 -18.31
C TYR A 408 -2.00 -11.55 -18.46
N ASN A 409 -1.74 -12.29 -17.38
CA ASN A 409 -1.79 -13.75 -17.36
C ASN A 409 -3.16 -14.35 -16.99
N GLY A 410 -4.12 -13.51 -16.60
CA GLY A 410 -5.45 -13.94 -16.13
C GLY A 410 -5.55 -14.15 -14.61
N GLU A 411 -4.45 -14.10 -13.87
CA GLU A 411 -4.41 -14.35 -12.43
C GLU A 411 -4.05 -13.09 -11.63
N ALA A 412 -2.87 -12.53 -11.84
CA ALA A 412 -2.35 -11.40 -11.08
C ALA A 412 -2.06 -10.20 -11.98
N PHE A 413 -2.37 -9.00 -11.50
CA PHE A 413 -2.13 -7.75 -12.21
C PHE A 413 -0.75 -7.18 -11.88
N PHE A 414 0.17 -7.18 -12.85
CA PHE A 414 1.49 -6.60 -12.73
C PHE A 414 1.56 -5.22 -13.36
N VAL A 415 1.86 -4.19 -12.56
CA VAL A 415 1.98 -2.82 -13.07
C VAL A 415 3.25 -2.70 -13.91
N THR A 416 3.08 -2.56 -15.23
CA THR A 416 4.18 -2.25 -16.16
C THR A 416 4.20 -0.77 -16.54
N HIS A 417 3.03 -0.13 -16.63
CA HIS A 417 2.91 1.31 -16.83
C HIS A 417 2.03 1.91 -15.73
N ALA A 418 2.40 3.11 -15.26
CA ALA A 418 1.67 3.85 -14.25
C ALA A 418 1.54 5.33 -14.66
N TYR A 419 0.33 5.87 -14.56
CA TYR A 419 0.01 7.26 -14.90
C TYR A 419 -0.81 7.88 -13.77
N PHE A 420 -0.51 9.15 -13.43
CA PHE A 420 -1.11 9.86 -12.32
C PHE A 420 -1.77 11.15 -12.85
N LEU A 421 -3.08 11.16 -12.93
CA LEU A 421 -3.86 12.28 -13.49
C LEU A 421 -4.43 13.20 -12.41
N GLY A 422 -4.66 12.65 -11.22
CA GLY A 422 -5.41 13.33 -10.17
C GLY A 422 -4.71 14.56 -9.59
N ALA A 423 -5.45 15.66 -9.47
CA ALA A 423 -5.03 16.86 -8.76
C ALA A 423 -5.21 16.76 -7.24
N ASP A 424 -5.98 15.78 -6.75
CA ASP A 424 -6.46 15.69 -5.37
C ASP A 424 -5.80 14.61 -4.52
N LYS A 425 -6.08 14.67 -3.21
CA LYS A 425 -5.65 13.66 -2.22
C LYS A 425 -6.17 12.25 -2.60
N PRO A 426 -5.41 11.18 -2.41
CA PRO A 426 -4.16 11.12 -1.66
C PRO A 426 -2.91 11.41 -2.48
N TYR A 427 -3.01 11.51 -3.80
CA TYR A 427 -1.87 11.57 -4.71
C TYR A 427 -1.25 12.97 -4.85
N GLU A 428 -1.92 14.02 -4.37
CA GLU A 428 -1.39 15.39 -4.45
C GLU A 428 -0.01 15.54 -3.77
N LYS A 429 0.18 14.89 -2.63
CA LYS A 429 1.47 14.90 -1.92
C LYS A 429 2.55 14.18 -2.71
N LEU A 430 2.24 13.02 -3.29
CA LEU A 430 3.15 12.28 -4.15
C LEU A 430 3.45 13.10 -5.41
N LYS A 431 2.43 13.65 -6.05
CA LYS A 431 2.56 14.51 -7.23
C LYS A 431 3.51 15.70 -6.96
N LYS A 432 3.33 16.40 -5.86
CA LYS A 432 4.20 17.53 -5.47
C LYS A 432 5.64 17.09 -5.20
N ALA A 433 5.80 15.96 -4.50
CA ALA A 433 7.12 15.41 -4.18
C ALA A 433 7.86 14.95 -5.46
N LEU A 434 7.18 14.24 -6.35
CA LEU A 434 7.76 13.77 -7.61
C LEU A 434 8.10 14.93 -8.54
N LYS A 435 7.24 15.95 -8.65
CA LYS A 435 7.48 17.11 -9.51
C LYS A 435 8.72 17.91 -9.13
N ALA A 436 9.08 17.90 -7.83
CA ALA A 436 10.27 18.59 -7.36
C ALA A 436 11.59 17.86 -7.71
N ASP A 437 11.53 16.54 -7.92
CA ASP A 437 12.72 15.68 -8.07
C ASP A 437 12.88 15.09 -9.48
N ILE A 438 11.83 15.14 -10.30
CA ILE A 438 11.84 14.55 -11.65
C ILE A 438 11.90 15.66 -12.69
N ASN A 439 12.68 15.44 -13.74
CA ASN A 439 12.73 16.31 -14.91
C ASN A 439 11.32 16.51 -15.49
N GLU A 440 10.99 17.73 -15.88
CA GLU A 440 9.64 18.13 -16.36
C GLU A 440 9.18 17.31 -17.57
N ILE A 441 10.10 16.89 -18.45
CA ILE A 441 9.81 16.03 -19.60
C ILE A 441 9.30 14.65 -19.13
N VAL A 442 10.04 14.04 -18.20
CA VAL A 442 9.68 12.72 -17.62
C VAL A 442 8.39 12.82 -16.82
N TRP A 443 8.18 13.96 -16.13
CA TRP A 443 6.95 14.22 -15.40
C TRP A 443 5.72 14.26 -16.32
N ASN A 444 5.80 14.95 -17.46
CA ASN A 444 4.71 15.03 -18.42
C ASN A 444 4.34 13.66 -19.01
N GLU A 445 5.30 12.74 -19.08
CA GLU A 445 5.04 11.36 -19.49
C GLU A 445 4.26 10.54 -18.46
N LEU A 446 4.42 10.85 -17.15
CA LEU A 446 3.64 10.24 -16.08
C LEU A 446 2.22 10.83 -15.96
N TYR A 447 2.05 12.07 -16.40
CA TYR A 447 0.78 12.78 -16.43
C TYR A 447 0.17 12.70 -17.83
N SER A 448 -0.39 11.55 -18.15
CA SER A 448 -0.93 11.30 -19.47
C SER A 448 -2.13 10.37 -19.44
N THR A 449 -3.13 10.64 -20.27
CA THR A 449 -4.24 9.74 -20.58
C THR A 449 -3.88 8.74 -21.69
N ILE A 450 -2.69 8.88 -22.28
CA ILE A 450 -2.18 8.04 -23.37
C ILE A 450 -0.92 7.34 -22.90
N SER A 451 -0.87 6.01 -23.08
CA SER A 451 0.30 5.24 -22.70
C SER A 451 1.49 5.43 -23.64
N ARG A 452 2.69 5.16 -23.14
CA ARG A 452 3.82 4.86 -24.02
C ARG A 452 3.53 3.62 -24.85
N PRO A 453 4.10 3.49 -26.04
CA PRO A 453 3.98 2.28 -26.83
C PRO A 453 4.68 1.11 -26.14
N PHE A 454 4.09 -0.08 -26.24
CA PHE A 454 4.63 -1.32 -25.70
C PHE A 454 4.44 -2.48 -26.70
N PRO A 455 5.26 -3.54 -26.61
CA PRO A 455 5.19 -4.66 -27.54
C PRO A 455 3.90 -5.47 -27.38
N LYS A 456 3.52 -6.23 -28.40
CA LYS A 456 2.37 -7.13 -28.34
C LYS A 456 2.53 -8.13 -27.18
N PRO A 457 1.49 -8.30 -26.32
CA PRO A 457 1.54 -9.23 -25.20
C PRO A 457 1.69 -10.67 -25.67
N LYS A 458 2.55 -11.44 -25.00
CA LYS A 458 2.73 -12.89 -25.27
C LYS A 458 1.48 -13.69 -24.92
N THR A 459 0.73 -13.24 -23.89
CA THR A 459 -0.53 -13.85 -23.46
C THR A 459 -1.71 -13.51 -24.37
N GLY A 460 -1.54 -12.55 -25.30
CA GLY A 460 -2.63 -12.02 -26.11
C GLY A 460 -3.57 -11.08 -25.34
N LYS A 461 -3.30 -10.80 -24.08
CA LYS A 461 -4.17 -9.99 -23.21
C LYS A 461 -3.39 -8.89 -22.50
N ILE A 462 -4.03 -7.74 -22.36
CA ILE A 462 -3.60 -6.67 -21.46
C ILE A 462 -4.70 -6.43 -20.44
N ALA A 463 -4.33 -5.89 -19.28
CA ALA A 463 -5.30 -5.41 -18.32
C ALA A 463 -5.04 -3.91 -18.04
N VAL A 464 -6.10 -3.13 -17.96
CA VAL A 464 -6.07 -1.70 -17.65
C VAL A 464 -6.84 -1.49 -16.37
N LYS A 465 -6.17 -0.98 -15.35
CA LYS A 465 -6.76 -0.66 -14.05
C LYS A 465 -6.85 0.85 -13.89
N VAL A 466 -8.03 1.35 -13.59
CA VAL A 466 -8.31 2.76 -13.37
C VAL A 466 -8.74 2.95 -11.92
N ILE A 467 -8.19 3.97 -11.26
CA ILE A 467 -8.52 4.31 -9.88
C ILE A 467 -9.11 5.72 -9.87
N ASN A 468 -10.29 5.87 -9.31
CA ASN A 468 -10.95 7.17 -9.16
C ASN A 468 -10.45 7.92 -7.91
N HIS A 469 -10.92 9.15 -7.70
CA HIS A 469 -10.55 9.98 -6.56
C HIS A 469 -11.07 9.45 -5.21
N TYR A 470 -12.02 8.53 -5.21
CA TYR A 470 -12.53 7.86 -4.00
C TYR A 470 -11.69 6.64 -3.61
N GLY A 471 -10.69 6.29 -4.45
CA GLY A 471 -9.86 5.10 -4.26
C GLY A 471 -10.51 3.82 -4.78
N ASP A 472 -11.65 3.92 -5.47
CA ASP A 472 -12.25 2.77 -6.12
C ASP A 472 -11.50 2.42 -7.38
N GLU A 473 -11.33 1.14 -7.62
CA GLU A 473 -10.65 0.64 -8.81
C GLU A 473 -11.58 -0.17 -9.71
N VAL A 474 -11.40 0.04 -11.02
CA VAL A 474 -12.02 -0.75 -12.07
C VAL A 474 -10.91 -1.34 -12.93
N MET A 475 -10.99 -2.61 -13.23
CA MET A 475 -10.07 -3.29 -14.12
C MET A 475 -10.78 -3.78 -15.37
N LYS A 476 -10.24 -3.46 -16.55
CA LYS A 476 -10.74 -3.91 -17.85
C LYS A 476 -9.69 -4.77 -18.52
N ILE A 477 -10.08 -5.98 -18.90
CA ILE A 477 -9.23 -6.91 -19.65
C ILE A 477 -9.54 -6.75 -21.15
N ILE A 478 -8.50 -6.62 -21.95
CA ILE A 478 -8.62 -6.39 -23.40
C ILE A 478 -7.79 -7.42 -24.15
N GLU A 479 -8.44 -8.15 -25.06
CA GLU A 479 -7.75 -9.08 -25.97
C GLU A 479 -7.10 -8.32 -27.12
N ILE A 480 -5.84 -8.56 -27.35
CA ILE A 480 -5.03 -7.98 -28.41
C ILE A 480 -4.90 -8.99 -29.55
N LYS A 481 -5.77 -8.87 -30.52
CA LYS A 481 -5.77 -9.71 -31.74
C LYS A 481 -4.65 -9.36 -32.70
#